data_4058a9918f07ad1a6bead6caee027916
#
_entry.id   4058a9918f07ad1a6bead6caee027916
#
_cell.length_a   1.000
_cell.length_b   1.000
_cell.length_c   1.000
_cell.angle_alpha   90.00
_cell.angle_beta   90.00
_cell.angle_gamma   90.00
#
_symmetry.space_group_name_H-M   'P 1'
#
loop_
_entity.id
_entity.type
_entity.pdbx_description
1 polymer ?
#
loop_
_entity_poly.entity_id
_entity_poly.type
_entity_poly.pdbx_seq_one_letter_code
_entity_poly.pdbx_strand_id
1 'polypeptide(L)'
;MVCGKRLKKEQRDMELNKKGLKERQQWLDKGYHLSDYDREEVAASTRKKPLWIHFGAGNIFRAFQANIVEKLLNEKILDRGLIVAEGFDYEIIEKMNRPHDDYSILVTLKADGTVEKSVIGSVVESCILDSDNEEEFTRLKEIFSNPSLQMASFTITEKGYSLVDGSGKLLDSVERDFKMGPEAPSSYIGKIASLLYTRYRNTERGIAMVSMDNCSHNGDKLYEAIHTFAKKWAENGMAAPGFEYYVKNKNCVSFPWTMIDKITPRPDASVEKILNDDGIEGLDPIITSKNTYVAPFVNAEECEYLVIEDAFPNGRPELEKGGVMFSDRETVDKVEKMKVCTCLNPLHTALAVFGCLLGYKKISEEMKDEQLRKLVEKIGYDEGLPVVVDPKVIDPKEFIDTVIHVRFVNPFMPDTPQRIATDTSQKLAIRFGETIKKYMASDTLNVDDLTLIPLVFAGWIRYLMGVNDQGESFERSPDPLLETLTPITSKLSLGMEDDVEDIVGDLLHNEAIFGVDLYQAGLADKVVGYLKEMCAGTGAVRAVLIKYTR
;
A
#
# COMPACT_ATOMS: atom_id res chain seq x y z
N MET A 1 -55.40 26.53 28.86
CA MET A 1 -53.93 26.56 28.69
C MET A 1 -53.41 25.16 28.93
N VAL A 2 -53.21 24.40 27.86
CA VAL A 2 -52.63 23.06 27.94
C VAL A 2 -51.19 23.22 27.45
N CYS A 3 -50.26 23.16 28.41
CA CYS A 3 -48.82 23.26 28.16
C CYS A 3 -48.33 21.94 27.61
N GLY A 4 -48.07 21.88 26.30
CA GLY A 4 -47.46 20.74 25.65
C GLY A 4 -45.98 20.64 26.03
N LYS A 5 -45.66 19.78 26.96
CA LYS A 5 -44.30 19.31 27.17
C LYS A 5 -43.92 18.47 25.95
N ARG A 6 -43.19 19.06 25.01
CA ARG A 6 -42.34 18.30 24.07
C ARG A 6 -41.30 17.54 24.93
N LEU A 7 -41.51 16.25 25.08
CA LEU A 7 -40.47 15.34 25.52
C LEU A 7 -39.31 15.49 24.52
N LYS A 8 -38.19 16.09 24.94
CA LYS A 8 -36.93 15.89 24.27
C LYS A 8 -36.69 14.38 24.35
N LYS A 9 -36.75 13.68 23.20
CA LYS A 9 -36.18 12.35 23.07
C LYS A 9 -34.71 12.53 23.49
N GLU A 10 -34.30 11.94 24.59
CA GLU A 10 -32.89 11.81 24.93
C GLU A 10 -32.23 11.13 23.71
N GLN A 11 -31.36 11.86 23.07
CA GLN A 11 -30.55 11.34 21.96
C GLN A 11 -29.65 10.33 22.63
N ARG A 12 -29.96 9.05 22.52
CA ARG A 12 -29.06 7.98 22.98
C ARG A 12 -27.85 8.04 22.08
N ASP A 13 -26.69 8.10 22.69
CA ASP A 13 -25.44 8.08 22.01
C ASP A 13 -25.30 6.77 21.22
N MET A 14 -24.72 6.85 20.02
CA MET A 14 -24.55 5.70 19.13
C MET A 14 -23.29 4.94 19.56
N GLU A 15 -23.39 3.62 19.75
CA GLU A 15 -22.26 2.76 20.10
C GLU A 15 -21.91 1.85 18.90
N LEU A 16 -20.63 1.78 18.52
CA LEU A 16 -20.16 0.86 17.47
C LEU A 16 -19.98 -0.55 18.05
N ASN A 17 -21.07 -1.25 18.26
CA ASN A 17 -21.11 -2.64 18.72
C ASN A 17 -22.47 -3.28 18.38
N LYS A 18 -22.61 -4.59 18.62
CA LYS A 18 -23.85 -5.34 18.38
C LYS A 18 -25.10 -4.71 19.01
N LYS A 19 -24.95 -4.08 20.18
CA LYS A 19 -26.07 -3.46 20.88
C LYS A 19 -26.49 -2.16 20.20
N GLY A 20 -25.54 -1.27 19.93
CA GLY A 20 -25.81 0.04 19.33
C GLY A 20 -26.29 -0.07 17.88
N LEU A 21 -25.82 -1.07 17.13
CA LEU A 21 -26.23 -1.31 15.74
C LEU A 21 -27.65 -1.89 15.60
N LYS A 22 -28.30 -2.31 16.71
CA LYS A 22 -29.75 -2.66 16.68
C LYS A 22 -30.62 -1.44 16.43
N GLU A 23 -30.20 -0.26 16.81
CA GLU A 23 -30.89 1.00 16.55
C GLU A 23 -30.60 1.50 15.10
N ARG A 24 -30.78 0.62 14.12
CA ARG A 24 -30.40 0.82 12.69
C ARG A 24 -30.82 2.17 12.15
N GLN A 25 -32.02 2.66 12.48
CA GLN A 25 -32.56 3.91 11.95
C GLN A 25 -31.72 5.13 12.33
N GLN A 26 -31.09 5.14 13.51
CA GLN A 26 -30.21 6.25 13.92
C GLN A 26 -28.96 6.34 13.01
N TRP A 27 -28.38 5.19 12.63
CA TRP A 27 -27.23 5.11 11.73
C TRP A 27 -27.62 5.51 10.31
N LEU A 28 -28.76 5.02 9.81
CA LEU A 28 -29.27 5.35 8.47
C LEU A 28 -29.59 6.84 8.34
N ASP A 29 -30.19 7.46 9.37
CA ASP A 29 -30.50 8.90 9.40
C ASP A 29 -29.23 9.77 9.35
N LYS A 30 -28.08 9.23 9.76
CA LYS A 30 -26.76 9.86 9.68
C LYS A 30 -25.99 9.50 8.39
N GLY A 31 -26.61 8.72 7.50
CA GLY A 31 -26.06 8.36 6.20
C GLY A 31 -25.02 7.23 6.23
N TYR A 32 -25.07 6.36 7.23
CA TYR A 32 -24.23 5.15 7.27
C TYR A 32 -24.84 4.03 6.46
N HIS A 33 -24.00 3.35 5.68
CA HIS A 33 -24.34 2.05 5.13
C HIS A 33 -24.13 0.97 6.19
N LEU A 34 -25.12 0.10 6.35
CA LEU A 34 -25.11 -0.98 7.34
C LEU A 34 -25.23 -2.33 6.64
N SER A 35 -24.69 -3.37 7.28
CA SER A 35 -24.85 -4.76 6.84
C SER A 35 -26.32 -5.15 6.67
N ASP A 36 -26.65 -5.79 5.54
CA ASP A 36 -28.01 -6.28 5.21
C ASP A 36 -28.13 -7.81 5.34
N TYR A 37 -27.15 -8.46 5.98
CA TYR A 37 -27.14 -9.90 6.27
C TYR A 37 -27.25 -10.16 7.78
N ASP A 38 -27.62 -11.41 8.14
CA ASP A 38 -27.58 -11.87 9.54
C ASP A 38 -26.13 -12.17 9.95
N ARG A 39 -25.51 -11.21 10.65
CA ARG A 39 -24.11 -11.34 11.07
C ARG A 39 -23.87 -12.49 12.05
N GLU A 40 -24.85 -12.84 12.90
CA GLU A 40 -24.70 -13.94 13.85
C GLU A 40 -24.70 -15.28 13.11
N GLU A 41 -25.53 -15.42 12.09
CA GLU A 41 -25.51 -16.60 11.20
C GLU A 41 -24.19 -16.72 10.45
N VAL A 42 -23.71 -15.60 9.88
CA VAL A 42 -22.40 -15.55 9.19
C VAL A 42 -21.27 -15.89 10.15
N ALA A 43 -21.27 -15.36 11.38
CA ALA A 43 -20.26 -15.67 12.38
C ALA A 43 -20.26 -17.15 12.77
N ALA A 44 -21.44 -17.72 13.02
CA ALA A 44 -21.56 -19.14 13.35
C ALA A 44 -21.08 -20.05 12.22
N SER A 45 -21.43 -19.72 10.97
CA SER A 45 -21.00 -20.43 9.76
C SER A 45 -19.49 -20.33 9.55
N THR A 46 -18.91 -19.15 9.78
CA THR A 46 -17.46 -18.90 9.65
C THR A 46 -16.67 -19.67 10.69
N ARG A 47 -17.09 -19.63 11.96
CA ARG A 47 -16.44 -20.40 13.03
C ARG A 47 -16.39 -21.90 12.77
N LYS A 48 -17.46 -22.43 12.18
CA LYS A 48 -17.60 -23.86 11.86
C LYS A 48 -16.79 -24.25 10.62
N LYS A 49 -16.79 -23.39 9.60
CA LYS A 49 -16.15 -23.65 8.30
C LYS A 49 -15.48 -22.39 7.77
N PRO A 50 -14.35 -21.96 8.36
CA PRO A 50 -13.65 -20.76 7.90
C PRO A 50 -13.16 -20.96 6.45
N LEU A 51 -13.29 -19.89 5.63
CA LEU A 51 -12.74 -19.87 4.28
C LEU A 51 -11.45 -19.04 4.20
N TRP A 52 -11.40 -17.97 4.96
CA TRP A 52 -10.35 -16.98 4.88
C TRP A 52 -9.98 -16.44 6.27
N ILE A 53 -8.68 -16.53 6.60
CA ILE A 53 -8.06 -15.83 7.72
C ILE A 53 -7.08 -14.78 7.19
N HIS A 54 -7.08 -13.60 7.78
CA HIS A 54 -6.14 -12.53 7.44
C HIS A 54 -5.21 -12.23 8.62
N PHE A 55 -3.92 -12.02 8.34
CA PHE A 55 -2.89 -11.65 9.31
C PHE A 55 -2.50 -10.18 9.13
N GLY A 56 -2.72 -9.38 10.17
CA GLY A 56 -2.51 -7.94 10.19
C GLY A 56 -3.83 -7.16 10.25
N ALA A 57 -4.23 -6.71 11.44
CA ALA A 57 -5.50 -6.01 11.68
C ALA A 57 -5.43 -4.49 11.39
N GLY A 58 -4.53 -4.08 10.48
CA GLY A 58 -4.26 -2.68 10.17
C GLY A 58 -5.32 -1.99 9.30
N ASN A 59 -5.05 -0.71 8.98
CA ASN A 59 -5.98 0.13 8.22
C ASN A 59 -6.30 -0.43 6.83
N ILE A 60 -5.29 -0.91 6.09
CA ILE A 60 -5.51 -1.44 4.74
C ILE A 60 -6.43 -2.65 4.74
N PHE A 61 -6.28 -3.57 5.69
CA PHE A 61 -7.17 -4.72 5.84
C PHE A 61 -8.62 -4.29 6.07
N ARG A 62 -8.85 -3.40 7.04
CA ARG A 62 -10.21 -2.93 7.40
C ARG A 62 -10.86 -2.14 6.28
N ALA A 63 -10.08 -1.33 5.55
CA ALA A 63 -10.61 -0.48 4.48
C ALA A 63 -10.81 -1.22 3.16
N PHE A 64 -10.08 -2.30 2.90
CA PHE A 64 -10.09 -2.96 1.60
C PHE A 64 -10.58 -4.40 1.67
N GLN A 65 -9.81 -5.33 2.22
CA GLN A 65 -10.17 -6.75 2.25
C GLN A 65 -11.49 -6.99 2.99
N ALA A 66 -11.66 -6.38 4.16
CA ALA A 66 -12.89 -6.50 4.93
C ALA A 66 -14.09 -5.86 4.20
N ASN A 67 -13.87 -4.72 3.52
CA ASN A 67 -14.92 -4.06 2.73
C ASN A 67 -15.34 -4.89 1.50
N ILE A 68 -14.41 -5.57 0.84
CA ILE A 68 -14.76 -6.50 -0.26
C ILE A 68 -15.69 -7.60 0.25
N VAL A 69 -15.37 -8.22 1.37
CA VAL A 69 -16.20 -9.27 1.96
C VAL A 69 -17.53 -8.72 2.47
N GLU A 70 -17.56 -7.49 3.01
CA GLU A 70 -18.80 -6.80 3.39
C GLU A 70 -19.76 -6.64 2.20
N LYS A 71 -19.25 -6.18 1.06
CA LYS A 71 -20.03 -6.07 -0.19
C LYS A 71 -20.59 -7.43 -0.63
N LEU A 72 -19.74 -8.47 -0.63
CA LEU A 72 -20.13 -9.81 -1.08
C LEU A 72 -21.14 -10.50 -0.14
N LEU A 73 -21.07 -10.25 1.15
CA LEU A 73 -22.06 -10.70 2.13
C LEU A 73 -23.41 -9.99 1.93
N ASN A 74 -23.41 -8.68 1.73
CA ASN A 74 -24.61 -7.90 1.43
C ASN A 74 -25.30 -8.36 0.13
N GLU A 75 -24.52 -8.72 -0.89
CA GLU A 75 -25.01 -9.27 -2.15
C GLU A 75 -25.36 -10.76 -2.08
N LYS A 76 -25.17 -11.41 -0.91
CA LYS A 76 -25.42 -12.84 -0.68
C LYS A 76 -24.59 -13.78 -1.59
N ILE A 77 -23.43 -13.30 -2.05
CA ILE A 77 -22.46 -14.09 -2.80
C ILE A 77 -21.64 -14.95 -1.85
N LEU A 78 -21.30 -14.40 -0.69
CA LEU A 78 -20.67 -15.14 0.40
C LEU A 78 -21.65 -15.36 1.55
N ASP A 79 -21.43 -16.45 2.29
CA ASP A 79 -22.18 -16.85 3.49
C ASP A 79 -21.28 -16.95 4.74
N ARG A 80 -19.98 -16.57 4.58
CA ARG A 80 -18.97 -16.59 5.63
C ARG A 80 -18.15 -15.32 5.58
N GLY A 81 -17.87 -14.79 6.77
CA GLY A 81 -17.06 -13.61 6.96
C GLY A 81 -15.57 -13.94 7.09
N LEU A 82 -14.83 -12.97 7.61
CA LEU A 82 -13.39 -13.01 7.83
C LEU A 82 -13.06 -13.32 9.28
N ILE A 83 -11.96 -14.05 9.45
CA ILE A 83 -11.21 -14.11 10.71
C ILE A 83 -9.98 -13.25 10.54
N VAL A 84 -9.66 -12.40 11.52
CA VAL A 84 -8.43 -11.61 11.53
C VAL A 84 -7.53 -12.05 12.68
N ALA A 85 -6.23 -12.08 12.46
CA ALA A 85 -5.23 -12.34 13.49
C ALA A 85 -4.16 -11.25 13.48
N GLU A 86 -3.79 -10.75 14.67
CA GLU A 86 -2.72 -9.76 14.83
C GLU A 86 -1.55 -10.36 15.60
N GLY A 87 -0.34 -10.24 15.05
CA GLY A 87 0.84 -10.89 15.61
C GLY A 87 1.99 -9.96 16.00
N PHE A 88 1.85 -8.68 15.72
CA PHE A 88 2.87 -7.67 16.08
C PHE A 88 2.37 -6.75 17.19
N ASP A 89 1.17 -6.22 17.06
CA ASP A 89 0.58 -5.25 17.98
C ASP A 89 -0.77 -5.76 18.51
N TYR A 90 -0.70 -6.58 19.55
CA TYR A 90 -1.89 -7.23 20.15
C TYR A 90 -2.93 -6.25 20.66
N GLU A 91 -2.51 -5.02 21.03
CA GLU A 91 -3.41 -3.98 21.51
C GLU A 91 -4.46 -3.58 20.46
N ILE A 92 -4.19 -3.81 19.17
CA ILE A 92 -5.18 -3.58 18.11
C ILE A 92 -6.39 -4.48 18.31
N ILE A 93 -6.19 -5.77 18.60
CA ILE A 93 -7.29 -6.70 18.89
C ILE A 93 -7.98 -6.33 20.21
N GLU A 94 -7.19 -6.11 21.27
CA GLU A 94 -7.72 -5.88 22.60
C GLU A 94 -8.49 -4.56 22.74
N LYS A 95 -8.03 -3.50 22.06
CA LYS A 95 -8.54 -2.15 22.22
C LYS A 95 -9.43 -1.67 21.07
N MET A 96 -9.27 -2.25 19.86
CA MET A 96 -10.03 -1.82 18.68
C MET A 96 -11.05 -2.85 18.22
N ASN A 97 -10.69 -4.14 18.15
CA ASN A 97 -11.59 -5.15 17.65
C ASN A 97 -12.61 -5.59 18.71
N ARG A 98 -12.13 -6.13 19.83
CA ARG A 98 -12.99 -6.74 20.87
C ARG A 98 -13.99 -5.78 21.51
N PRO A 99 -13.63 -4.54 21.88
CA PRO A 99 -14.59 -3.59 22.47
C PRO A 99 -15.72 -3.21 21.52
N HIS A 100 -15.50 -3.36 20.21
CA HIS A 100 -16.45 -3.04 19.16
C HIS A 100 -17.09 -4.28 18.51
N ASP A 101 -17.01 -5.47 19.15
CA ASP A 101 -17.52 -6.73 18.59
C ASP A 101 -17.00 -7.00 17.16
N ASP A 102 -15.75 -6.63 16.85
CA ASP A 102 -15.08 -6.70 15.56
C ASP A 102 -15.69 -5.80 14.45
N TYR A 103 -16.59 -4.89 14.77
CA TYR A 103 -17.04 -3.86 13.84
C TYR A 103 -16.01 -2.75 13.69
N SER A 104 -15.97 -2.16 12.51
CA SER A 104 -15.23 -0.92 12.25
C SER A 104 -16.03 0.01 11.34
N ILE A 105 -15.67 1.30 11.31
CA ILE A 105 -16.26 2.26 10.37
C ILE A 105 -15.24 2.52 9.27
N LEU A 106 -15.65 2.35 8.02
CA LEU A 106 -14.90 2.82 6.85
C LEU A 106 -15.47 4.17 6.42
N VAL A 107 -14.62 5.19 6.35
CA VAL A 107 -14.93 6.49 5.79
C VAL A 107 -14.19 6.64 4.46
N THR A 108 -14.92 6.57 3.36
CA THR A 108 -14.37 6.75 2.03
C THR A 108 -14.34 8.24 1.68
N LEU A 109 -13.15 8.76 1.43
CA LEU A 109 -12.86 10.17 1.15
C LEU A 109 -12.77 10.37 -0.36
N LYS A 110 -13.76 11.05 -0.95
CA LYS A 110 -13.88 11.19 -2.40
C LYS A 110 -13.21 12.47 -2.92
N ALA A 111 -12.78 12.41 -4.18
CA ALA A 111 -12.11 13.53 -4.84
C ALA A 111 -12.96 14.80 -4.96
N ASP A 112 -14.30 14.66 -5.00
CA ASP A 112 -15.25 15.78 -5.02
C ASP A 112 -15.45 16.45 -3.65
N GLY A 113 -14.74 15.97 -2.60
CA GLY A 113 -14.84 16.47 -1.24
C GLY A 113 -15.98 15.85 -0.41
N THR A 114 -16.74 14.93 -0.95
CA THR A 114 -17.77 14.19 -0.20
C THR A 114 -17.16 13.02 0.56
N VAL A 115 -17.89 12.55 1.58
CA VAL A 115 -17.49 11.37 2.37
C VAL A 115 -18.63 10.36 2.38
N GLU A 116 -18.27 9.09 2.27
CA GLU A 116 -19.18 7.96 2.41
C GLU A 116 -18.81 7.17 3.67
N LYS A 117 -19.80 6.76 4.45
CA LYS A 117 -19.61 6.11 5.75
C LYS A 117 -20.25 4.73 5.74
N SER A 118 -19.47 3.68 6.00
CA SER A 118 -19.95 2.31 6.03
C SER A 118 -19.53 1.63 7.33
N VAL A 119 -20.43 0.93 7.97
CA VAL A 119 -20.12 0.03 9.07
C VAL A 119 -19.71 -1.31 8.47
N ILE A 120 -18.50 -1.76 8.78
CA ILE A 120 -17.94 -3.02 8.31
C ILE A 120 -18.16 -4.08 9.39
N GLY A 121 -18.99 -5.07 9.10
CA GLY A 121 -19.34 -6.19 9.98
C GLY A 121 -18.85 -7.54 9.48
N SER A 122 -18.12 -7.59 8.35
CA SER A 122 -17.62 -8.81 7.72
C SER A 122 -16.53 -9.52 8.52
N VAL A 123 -15.81 -8.83 9.39
CA VAL A 123 -14.91 -9.45 10.38
C VAL A 123 -15.74 -9.98 11.52
N VAL A 124 -15.74 -11.29 11.72
CA VAL A 124 -16.65 -11.96 12.67
C VAL A 124 -15.92 -12.64 13.82
N GLU A 125 -14.60 -12.70 13.76
CA GLU A 125 -13.73 -13.25 14.78
C GLU A 125 -12.35 -12.59 14.69
N SER A 126 -11.78 -12.19 15.84
CA SER A 126 -10.41 -11.69 15.94
C SER A 126 -9.60 -12.52 16.91
N CYS A 127 -8.36 -12.81 16.54
CA CYS A 127 -7.40 -13.62 17.29
C CYS A 127 -6.08 -12.89 17.51
N ILE A 128 -5.37 -13.25 18.56
CA ILE A 128 -3.98 -12.84 18.80
C ILE A 128 -3.04 -13.95 18.35
N LEU A 129 -2.12 -13.65 17.43
CA LEU A 129 -1.10 -14.59 17.00
C LEU A 129 0.05 -14.60 18.02
N ASP A 130 -0.19 -15.24 19.15
CA ASP A 130 0.77 -15.42 20.22
C ASP A 130 0.86 -16.88 20.64
N SER A 131 2.04 -17.48 20.48
CA SER A 131 2.28 -18.89 20.84
C SER A 131 2.39 -19.11 22.34
N ASP A 132 2.64 -18.05 23.13
CA ASP A 132 2.66 -18.10 24.58
C ASP A 132 1.24 -18.00 25.18
N ASN A 133 0.25 -17.59 24.37
CA ASN A 133 -1.17 -17.62 24.74
C ASN A 133 -1.81 -18.91 24.20
N GLU A 134 -1.95 -19.91 25.08
CA GLU A 134 -2.42 -21.25 24.72
C GLU A 134 -3.83 -21.24 24.12
N GLU A 135 -4.74 -20.42 24.64
CA GLU A 135 -6.13 -20.33 24.15
C GLU A 135 -6.18 -19.78 22.71
N GLU A 136 -5.54 -18.65 22.48
CA GLU A 136 -5.49 -17.98 21.17
C GLU A 136 -4.76 -18.87 20.13
N PHE A 137 -3.62 -19.44 20.49
CA PHE A 137 -2.83 -20.25 19.56
C PHE A 137 -3.50 -21.59 19.24
N THR A 138 -4.21 -22.19 20.22
CA THR A 138 -5.04 -23.39 19.97
C THR A 138 -6.15 -23.06 18.99
N ARG A 139 -6.84 -21.92 19.15
CA ARG A 139 -7.87 -21.50 18.20
C ARG A 139 -7.33 -21.33 16.79
N LEU A 140 -6.18 -20.71 16.64
CA LEU A 140 -5.50 -20.57 15.34
C LEU A 140 -5.12 -21.92 14.73
N LYS A 141 -4.63 -22.87 15.54
CA LYS A 141 -4.36 -24.26 15.10
C LYS A 141 -5.64 -24.99 14.65
N GLU A 142 -6.77 -24.80 15.33
CA GLU A 142 -8.08 -25.32 14.88
C GLU A 142 -8.50 -24.78 13.53
N ILE A 143 -8.34 -23.46 13.31
CA ILE A 143 -8.65 -22.80 12.03
C ILE A 143 -7.80 -23.40 10.92
N PHE A 144 -6.49 -23.56 11.11
CA PHE A 144 -5.59 -24.13 10.11
C PHE A 144 -5.82 -25.64 9.88
N SER A 145 -6.31 -26.36 10.89
CA SER A 145 -6.69 -27.77 10.77
C SER A 145 -8.00 -27.96 9.98
N ASN A 146 -8.79 -26.91 9.82
CA ASN A 146 -10.08 -27.02 9.16
C ASN A 146 -9.90 -27.18 7.63
N PRO A 147 -10.46 -28.26 7.03
CA PRO A 147 -10.34 -28.49 5.58
C PRO A 147 -11.03 -27.44 4.71
N SER A 148 -11.97 -26.67 5.26
CA SER A 148 -12.66 -25.60 4.53
C SER A 148 -11.79 -24.36 4.31
N LEU A 149 -10.74 -24.15 5.10
CA LEU A 149 -9.86 -23.00 4.96
C LEU A 149 -9.16 -23.03 3.60
N GLN A 150 -9.42 -22.01 2.79
CA GLN A 150 -8.93 -21.89 1.42
C GLN A 150 -7.69 -21.01 1.33
N MET A 151 -7.66 -19.92 2.11
CA MET A 151 -6.57 -18.95 2.08
C MET A 151 -6.26 -18.33 3.43
N ALA A 152 -4.98 -18.01 3.62
CA ALA A 152 -4.46 -17.14 4.65
C ALA A 152 -3.77 -15.96 3.95
N SER A 153 -4.21 -14.74 4.23
CA SER A 153 -3.62 -13.54 3.62
C SER A 153 -2.91 -12.65 4.64
N PHE A 154 -2.03 -11.77 4.15
CA PHE A 154 -1.09 -11.03 4.99
C PHE A 154 -0.99 -9.57 4.55
N THR A 155 -1.08 -8.65 5.52
CA THR A 155 -0.64 -7.25 5.41
C THR A 155 0.24 -6.93 6.63
N ILE A 156 1.48 -7.39 6.60
CA ILE A 156 2.44 -7.34 7.70
C ILE A 156 3.67 -6.49 7.40
N THR A 157 3.62 -5.76 6.30
CA THR A 157 4.69 -4.97 5.69
C THR A 157 5.88 -5.83 5.20
N GLU A 158 6.68 -5.30 4.30
CA GLU A 158 7.85 -6.02 3.76
C GLU A 158 8.82 -6.50 4.85
N LYS A 159 8.97 -5.71 5.93
CA LYS A 159 9.82 -6.08 7.07
C LYS A 159 9.30 -7.30 7.83
N GLY A 160 8.00 -7.57 7.80
CA GLY A 160 7.38 -8.72 8.48
C GLY A 160 7.82 -10.07 7.91
N TYR A 161 8.28 -10.11 6.65
CA TYR A 161 8.80 -11.32 6.01
C TYR A 161 10.28 -11.57 6.30
N SER A 162 11.03 -10.58 6.81
CA SER A 162 12.46 -10.70 7.02
C SER A 162 12.80 -11.63 8.17
N LEU A 163 13.72 -12.56 7.93
CA LEU A 163 14.30 -13.42 8.96
C LEU A 163 15.63 -12.86 9.51
N VAL A 164 16.09 -11.75 8.93
CA VAL A 164 17.36 -11.10 9.28
C VAL A 164 17.14 -9.63 9.65
N ASP A 165 18.06 -9.07 10.39
CA ASP A 165 18.14 -7.65 10.69
C ASP A 165 18.74 -6.84 9.52
N GLY A 166 18.86 -5.52 9.68
CA GLY A 166 19.43 -4.62 8.65
C GLY A 166 20.91 -4.88 8.31
N SER A 167 21.62 -5.68 9.11
CA SER A 167 23.01 -6.11 8.85
C SER A 167 23.09 -7.47 8.13
N GLY A 168 21.95 -8.15 7.90
CA GLY A 168 21.89 -9.49 7.34
C GLY A 168 22.10 -10.62 8.36
N LYS A 169 22.17 -10.32 9.66
CA LYS A 169 22.25 -11.32 10.74
C LYS A 169 20.85 -11.86 11.05
N LEU A 170 20.73 -13.18 11.26
CA LEU A 170 19.48 -13.78 11.72
C LEU A 170 18.97 -13.09 12.99
N LEU A 171 17.66 -12.85 13.02
CA LEU A 171 16.99 -12.38 14.24
C LEU A 171 17.10 -13.45 15.33
N ASP A 172 17.39 -13.05 16.55
CA ASP A 172 17.59 -13.96 17.69
C ASP A 172 16.37 -14.87 17.94
N SER A 173 15.15 -14.35 17.73
CA SER A 173 13.91 -15.14 17.81
C SER A 173 13.84 -16.20 16.71
N VAL A 174 14.26 -15.89 15.50
CA VAL A 174 14.29 -16.83 14.36
C VAL A 174 15.32 -17.94 14.60
N GLU A 175 16.53 -17.58 15.06
CA GLU A 175 17.57 -18.55 15.37
C GLU A 175 17.13 -19.52 16.48
N ARG A 176 16.46 -18.99 17.52
CA ARG A 176 15.87 -19.80 18.59
C ARG A 176 14.82 -20.76 18.04
N ASP A 177 13.89 -20.27 17.24
CA ASP A 177 12.77 -21.04 16.73
C ASP A 177 13.22 -22.15 15.77
N PHE A 178 14.31 -21.96 15.00
CA PHE A 178 14.92 -23.04 14.20
C PHE A 178 15.35 -24.23 15.06
N LYS A 179 15.81 -23.98 16.28
CA LYS A 179 16.28 -25.01 17.23
C LYS A 179 15.15 -25.64 18.03
N MET A 180 14.14 -24.85 18.38
CA MET A 180 13.03 -25.29 19.26
C MET A 180 11.90 -26.00 18.51
N GLY A 181 11.75 -25.77 17.20
CA GLY A 181 10.75 -26.43 16.39
C GLY A 181 9.37 -25.74 16.41
N PRO A 182 8.32 -26.42 15.87
CA PRO A 182 7.03 -25.81 15.58
C PRO A 182 6.08 -25.66 16.77
N GLU A 183 6.40 -26.16 17.96
CA GLU A 183 5.43 -26.22 19.08
C GLU A 183 5.04 -24.83 19.60
N ALA A 184 6.03 -23.97 19.91
CA ALA A 184 5.81 -22.62 20.45
C ALA A 184 6.86 -21.62 19.93
N PRO A 185 6.89 -21.32 18.62
CA PRO A 185 7.82 -20.34 18.05
C PRO A 185 7.42 -18.92 18.45
N SER A 186 8.44 -18.08 18.67
CA SER A 186 8.25 -16.69 19.10
C SER A 186 8.27 -15.68 17.95
N SER A 187 8.99 -16.00 16.86
CA SER A 187 9.06 -15.13 15.68
C SER A 187 7.77 -15.16 14.90
N TYR A 188 7.45 -14.04 14.23
CA TYR A 188 6.20 -13.91 13.46
C TYR A 188 6.06 -15.03 12.42
N ILE A 189 7.05 -15.18 11.55
CA ILE A 189 7.04 -16.22 10.50
C ILE A 189 7.12 -17.63 11.10
N GLY A 190 7.82 -17.82 12.21
CA GLY A 190 7.84 -19.09 12.93
C GLY A 190 6.44 -19.51 13.39
N LYS A 191 5.64 -18.58 13.94
CA LYS A 191 4.24 -18.82 14.32
C LYS A 191 3.39 -19.21 13.10
N ILE A 192 3.53 -18.50 11.97
CA ILE A 192 2.82 -18.84 10.71
C ILE A 192 3.26 -20.22 10.20
N ALA A 193 4.54 -20.52 10.19
CA ALA A 193 5.06 -21.83 9.76
C ALA A 193 4.55 -22.96 10.67
N SER A 194 4.40 -22.71 11.99
CA SER A 194 3.80 -23.65 12.94
C SER A 194 2.32 -23.95 12.63
N LEU A 195 1.55 -22.91 12.31
CA LEU A 195 0.15 -23.08 11.89
C LEU A 195 0.06 -23.89 10.59
N LEU A 196 0.95 -23.63 9.63
CA LEU A 196 1.00 -24.39 8.39
C LEU A 196 1.46 -25.84 8.62
N TYR A 197 2.39 -26.08 9.57
CA TYR A 197 2.77 -27.42 10.00
C TYR A 197 1.58 -28.16 10.64
N THR A 198 0.80 -27.47 11.46
CA THR A 198 -0.44 -28.00 12.03
C THR A 198 -1.42 -28.44 10.93
N ARG A 199 -1.57 -27.63 9.86
CA ARG A 199 -2.37 -28.00 8.71
C ARG A 199 -1.84 -29.24 8.01
N TYR A 200 -0.54 -29.30 7.74
CA TYR A 200 0.12 -30.48 7.14
C TYR A 200 -0.16 -31.77 7.93
N ARG A 201 -0.24 -31.66 9.26
CA ARG A 201 -0.48 -32.82 10.13
C ARG A 201 -1.94 -33.27 10.19
N ASN A 202 -2.88 -32.37 9.97
CA ASN A 202 -4.28 -32.59 10.30
C ASN A 202 -5.21 -32.65 9.09
N THR A 203 -4.77 -32.22 7.90
CA THR A 203 -5.62 -32.26 6.69
C THR A 203 -4.79 -32.40 5.42
N GLU A 204 -5.36 -33.09 4.42
CA GLU A 204 -4.76 -33.23 3.09
C GLU A 204 -5.10 -32.06 2.16
N ARG A 205 -5.97 -31.14 2.59
CA ARG A 205 -6.40 -30.00 1.77
C ARG A 205 -5.30 -28.94 1.68
N GLY A 206 -5.08 -28.45 0.47
CA GLY A 206 -4.15 -27.35 0.21
C GLY A 206 -4.61 -26.02 0.80
N ILE A 207 -3.76 -25.01 0.70
CA ILE A 207 -4.03 -23.62 1.13
C ILE A 207 -3.24 -22.64 0.27
N ALA A 208 -3.81 -21.47 -0.02
CA ALA A 208 -3.08 -20.33 -0.56
C ALA A 208 -2.61 -19.38 0.57
N MET A 209 -1.31 -19.08 0.60
CA MET A 209 -0.67 -18.12 1.49
C MET A 209 -0.44 -16.83 0.71
N VAL A 210 -1.30 -15.84 0.89
CA VAL A 210 -1.42 -14.69 -0.03
C VAL A 210 -0.88 -13.43 0.62
N SER A 211 0.34 -13.03 0.28
CA SER A 211 0.83 -11.70 0.68
C SER A 211 0.03 -10.64 -0.08
N MET A 212 -0.53 -9.67 0.65
CA MET A 212 -1.23 -8.50 0.12
C MET A 212 -0.50 -7.21 0.53
N ASP A 213 0.82 -7.29 0.70
CA ASP A 213 1.68 -6.14 0.96
C ASP A 213 2.15 -5.50 -0.35
N ASN A 214 2.26 -4.18 -0.34
CA ASN A 214 2.72 -3.40 -1.50
C ASN A 214 4.25 -3.47 -1.63
N CYS A 215 4.76 -4.64 -1.96
CA CYS A 215 6.16 -4.87 -2.28
C CYS A 215 6.29 -5.84 -3.44
N SER A 216 7.34 -5.66 -4.23
CA SER A 216 7.59 -6.46 -5.43
C SER A 216 7.80 -7.94 -5.09
N HIS A 217 7.18 -8.81 -5.90
CA HIS A 217 7.27 -10.28 -5.77
C HIS A 217 6.92 -10.76 -4.35
N ASN A 218 5.90 -10.19 -3.76
CA ASN A 218 5.51 -10.39 -2.37
C ASN A 218 5.24 -11.85 -2.01
N GLY A 219 4.66 -12.64 -2.92
CA GLY A 219 4.46 -14.08 -2.72
C GLY A 219 5.76 -14.86 -2.59
N ASP A 220 6.81 -14.50 -3.31
CA ASP A 220 8.12 -15.16 -3.20
C ASP A 220 8.80 -14.84 -1.87
N LYS A 221 8.69 -13.60 -1.38
CA LYS A 221 9.20 -13.23 -0.04
C LYS A 221 8.56 -14.05 1.07
N LEU A 222 7.25 -14.21 1.01
CA LEU A 222 6.52 -15.07 1.97
C LEU A 222 6.91 -16.55 1.83
N TYR A 223 7.03 -17.05 0.59
CA TYR A 223 7.48 -18.42 0.33
C TYR A 223 8.87 -18.68 0.91
N GLU A 224 9.84 -17.84 0.60
CA GLU A 224 11.22 -18.00 1.07
C GLU A 224 11.31 -18.01 2.59
N ALA A 225 10.57 -17.12 3.26
CA ALA A 225 10.53 -17.06 4.71
C ALA A 225 9.94 -18.34 5.33
N ILE A 226 8.80 -18.82 4.86
CA ILE A 226 8.15 -20.04 5.38
C ILE A 226 8.93 -21.29 4.99
N HIS A 227 9.42 -21.37 3.75
CA HIS A 227 10.24 -22.50 3.30
C HIS A 227 11.52 -22.64 4.10
N THR A 228 12.17 -21.52 4.47
CA THR A 228 13.35 -21.55 5.33
C THR A 228 13.06 -22.20 6.69
N PHE A 229 11.92 -21.88 7.31
CA PHE A 229 11.48 -22.55 8.54
C PHE A 229 11.23 -24.04 8.32
N ALA A 230 10.48 -24.41 7.29
CA ALA A 230 10.16 -25.80 7.00
C ALA A 230 11.43 -26.65 6.78
N LYS A 231 12.39 -26.10 6.03
CA LYS A 231 13.69 -26.72 5.76
C LYS A 231 14.50 -26.87 7.05
N LYS A 232 14.64 -25.79 7.84
CA LYS A 232 15.43 -25.80 9.08
C LYS A 232 14.86 -26.74 10.13
N TRP A 233 13.55 -26.79 10.27
CA TRP A 233 12.91 -27.73 11.19
C TRP A 233 13.05 -29.19 10.73
N ALA A 234 13.02 -29.47 9.44
CA ALA A 234 13.30 -30.81 8.92
C ALA A 234 14.77 -31.22 9.11
N GLU A 235 15.73 -30.33 8.79
CA GLU A 235 17.17 -30.54 9.02
C GLU A 235 17.50 -30.82 10.48
N ASN A 236 16.85 -30.12 11.40
CA ASN A 236 17.06 -30.25 12.85
C ASN A 236 16.25 -31.39 13.48
N GLY A 237 15.46 -32.15 12.69
CA GLY A 237 14.61 -33.22 13.20
C GLY A 237 13.42 -32.76 14.04
N MET A 238 13.05 -31.47 13.96
CA MET A 238 11.96 -30.87 14.73
C MET A 238 10.59 -30.97 14.01
N ALA A 239 10.59 -31.18 12.69
CA ALA A 239 9.39 -31.40 11.92
C ALA A 239 9.51 -32.68 11.08
N ALA A 240 8.37 -33.26 10.68
CA ALA A 240 8.35 -34.40 9.78
C ALA A 240 9.03 -34.03 8.44
N PRO A 241 9.89 -34.91 7.86
CA PRO A 241 10.62 -34.59 6.61
C PRO A 241 9.72 -34.20 5.42
N GLY A 242 8.49 -34.70 5.39
CA GLY A 242 7.52 -34.36 4.34
C GLY A 242 6.97 -32.92 4.43
N PHE A 243 7.20 -32.18 5.50
CA PHE A 243 6.70 -30.82 5.64
C PHE A 243 7.36 -29.85 4.66
N GLU A 244 8.70 -29.94 4.48
CA GLU A 244 9.38 -29.12 3.47
C GLU A 244 8.83 -29.40 2.07
N TYR A 245 8.62 -30.67 1.73
CA TYR A 245 8.01 -31.04 0.44
C TYR A 245 6.59 -30.47 0.29
N TYR A 246 5.78 -30.52 1.36
CA TYR A 246 4.43 -29.96 1.39
C TYR A 246 4.44 -28.45 1.08
N VAL A 247 5.36 -27.68 1.69
CA VAL A 247 5.51 -26.25 1.44
C VAL A 247 5.96 -25.93 0.00
N LYS A 248 6.84 -26.79 -0.57
CA LYS A 248 7.36 -26.63 -1.96
C LYS A 248 6.34 -27.05 -3.02
N ASN A 249 5.40 -27.89 -2.69
CA ASN A 249 4.43 -28.41 -3.65
C ASN A 249 3.27 -27.43 -3.84
N LYS A 250 3.23 -26.75 -4.98
CA LYS A 250 2.19 -25.75 -5.33
C LYS A 250 0.76 -26.29 -5.31
N ASN A 251 0.58 -27.61 -5.41
CA ASN A 251 -0.73 -28.24 -5.26
C ASN A 251 -1.16 -28.41 -3.79
N CYS A 252 -0.23 -28.24 -2.86
CA CYS A 252 -0.48 -28.28 -1.41
C CYS A 252 -0.49 -26.86 -0.83
N VAL A 253 0.57 -26.09 -1.08
CA VAL A 253 0.69 -24.71 -0.62
C VAL A 253 1.10 -23.84 -1.80
N SER A 254 0.29 -22.85 -2.11
CA SER A 254 0.64 -21.83 -3.10
C SER A 254 0.98 -20.50 -2.41
N PHE A 255 1.77 -19.70 -3.09
CA PHE A 255 2.16 -18.35 -2.67
C PHE A 255 1.89 -17.39 -3.83
N PRO A 256 0.61 -17.06 -4.05
CA PRO A 256 0.22 -16.18 -5.15
C PRO A 256 0.87 -14.81 -5.02
N TRP A 257 1.33 -14.27 -6.14
CA TRP A 257 1.72 -12.86 -6.20
C TRP A 257 0.48 -11.98 -6.21
N THR A 258 0.61 -10.79 -5.63
CA THR A 258 -0.45 -9.79 -5.69
C THR A 258 0.11 -8.43 -6.04
N MET A 259 -0.72 -7.60 -6.69
CA MET A 259 -0.55 -6.17 -6.74
C MET A 259 -1.75 -5.54 -6.02
N ILE A 260 -1.46 -4.77 -5.00
CA ILE A 260 -2.45 -4.02 -4.22
C ILE A 260 -2.19 -2.53 -4.34
N ASP A 261 -3.25 -1.76 -4.49
CA ASP A 261 -3.16 -0.31 -4.55
C ASP A 261 -4.41 0.33 -3.93
N LYS A 262 -4.26 0.89 -2.75
CA LYS A 262 -5.24 1.70 -2.03
C LYS A 262 -4.53 2.52 -0.97
N ILE A 263 -4.85 3.80 -0.89
CA ILE A 263 -4.32 4.68 0.16
C ILE A 263 -5.26 4.68 1.36
N THR A 264 -4.72 4.33 2.52
CA THR A 264 -5.39 4.35 3.81
C THR A 264 -4.59 5.18 4.79
N PRO A 265 -4.79 6.49 4.83
CA PRO A 265 -4.07 7.37 5.74
C PRO A 265 -4.30 6.99 7.20
N ARG A 266 -3.45 7.51 8.09
CA ARG A 266 -3.73 7.47 9.53
C ARG A 266 -5.08 8.10 9.82
N PRO A 267 -5.80 7.68 10.89
CA PRO A 267 -7.02 8.34 11.32
C PRO A 267 -6.85 9.85 11.35
N ASP A 268 -7.73 10.55 10.63
CA ASP A 268 -7.67 12.00 10.45
C ASP A 268 -8.61 12.71 11.42
N ALA A 269 -8.15 13.79 12.05
CA ALA A 269 -8.94 14.54 13.02
C ALA A 269 -10.23 15.15 12.44
N SER A 270 -10.26 15.46 11.14
CA SER A 270 -11.48 15.95 10.48
C SER A 270 -12.52 14.84 10.33
N VAL A 271 -12.07 13.62 10.04
CA VAL A 271 -12.92 12.42 9.98
C VAL A 271 -13.44 12.09 11.39
N GLU A 272 -12.58 12.06 12.39
CA GLU A 272 -12.97 11.86 13.80
C GLU A 272 -14.05 12.88 14.21
N LYS A 273 -13.85 14.15 13.86
CA LYS A 273 -14.85 15.19 14.14
C LYS A 273 -16.19 14.91 13.47
N ILE A 274 -16.22 14.45 12.21
CA ILE A 274 -17.47 14.10 11.51
C ILE A 274 -18.21 13.00 12.26
N LEU A 275 -17.51 11.96 12.69
CA LEU A 275 -18.09 10.83 13.40
C LEU A 275 -18.60 11.22 14.81
N ASN A 276 -17.86 12.06 15.51
CA ASN A 276 -18.27 12.62 16.81
C ASN A 276 -19.50 13.54 16.68
N ASP A 277 -19.56 14.39 15.64
CA ASP A 277 -20.72 15.24 15.36
C ASP A 277 -21.96 14.41 14.98
N ASP A 278 -21.79 13.19 14.49
CA ASP A 278 -22.88 12.22 14.29
C ASP A 278 -23.39 11.61 15.61
N GLY A 279 -22.63 11.71 16.69
CA GLY A 279 -22.99 11.23 18.03
C GLY A 279 -22.54 9.79 18.31
N ILE A 280 -21.46 9.32 17.70
CA ILE A 280 -20.89 8.00 17.98
C ILE A 280 -19.86 8.13 19.09
N GLU A 281 -19.99 7.30 20.13
CA GLU A 281 -19.07 7.26 21.27
C GLU A 281 -17.97 6.20 21.10
N GLY A 282 -16.84 6.42 21.78
CA GLY A 282 -15.75 5.44 21.89
C GLY A 282 -14.90 5.28 20.63
N LEU A 283 -14.86 6.31 19.77
CA LEU A 283 -14.06 6.29 18.54
C LEU A 283 -12.69 6.96 18.69
N ASP A 284 -12.31 7.35 19.91
CA ASP A 284 -11.05 8.06 20.14
C ASP A 284 -9.85 7.25 19.64
N PRO A 285 -8.98 7.85 18.80
CA PRO A 285 -7.74 7.21 18.40
C PRO A 285 -6.82 6.98 19.60
N ILE A 286 -6.08 5.88 19.58
CA ILE A 286 -5.07 5.57 20.58
C ILE A 286 -3.70 5.38 19.93
N ILE A 287 -2.66 5.58 20.74
CA ILE A 287 -1.29 5.16 20.41
C ILE A 287 -0.98 3.94 21.28
N THR A 288 -0.68 2.82 20.63
CA THR A 288 -0.34 1.58 21.32
C THR A 288 1.08 1.62 21.90
N SER A 289 1.43 0.64 22.71
CA SER A 289 2.80 0.46 23.21
C SER A 289 3.85 0.24 22.10
N LYS A 290 3.41 -0.18 20.92
CA LYS A 290 4.24 -0.33 19.71
C LYS A 290 4.31 0.93 18.86
N ASN A 291 3.78 2.06 19.36
CA ASN A 291 3.67 3.33 18.63
C ASN A 291 2.78 3.25 17.37
N THR A 292 1.84 2.32 17.32
CA THR A 292 0.84 2.29 16.26
C THR A 292 -0.30 3.24 16.61
N TYR A 293 -0.63 4.13 15.68
CA TYR A 293 -1.78 5.02 15.81
C TYR A 293 -3.01 4.34 15.19
N VAL A 294 -4.02 4.00 16.00
CA VAL A 294 -5.20 3.26 15.58
C VAL A 294 -6.48 3.86 16.13
N ALA A 295 -7.58 3.68 15.41
CA ALA A 295 -8.93 4.07 15.80
C ALA A 295 -9.94 2.98 15.39
N PRO A 296 -11.15 2.93 15.97
CA PRO A 296 -12.23 2.04 15.53
C PRO A 296 -12.77 2.38 14.13
N PHE A 297 -12.29 3.44 13.53
CA PHE A 297 -12.58 3.82 12.14
C PHE A 297 -11.30 3.85 11.30
N VAL A 298 -11.47 3.73 10.00
CA VAL A 298 -10.42 3.94 9.02
C VAL A 298 -10.91 4.89 7.95
N ASN A 299 -10.02 5.77 7.48
CA ASN A 299 -10.28 6.58 6.31
C ASN A 299 -9.46 6.07 5.14
N ALA A 300 -10.06 6.08 3.95
CA ALA A 300 -9.45 5.58 2.73
C ALA A 300 -9.88 6.41 1.53
N GLU A 301 -9.06 6.40 0.48
CA GLU A 301 -9.47 6.89 -0.83
C GLU A 301 -10.55 5.98 -1.45
N GLU A 302 -11.25 6.49 -2.47
CA GLU A 302 -12.24 5.70 -3.22
C GLU A 302 -11.60 4.68 -4.19
N CYS A 303 -10.41 4.99 -4.71
CA CYS A 303 -9.71 4.10 -5.65
C CYS A 303 -9.20 2.85 -4.96
N GLU A 304 -9.39 1.69 -5.59
CA GLU A 304 -8.92 0.40 -5.07
C GLU A 304 -8.61 -0.57 -6.22
N TYR A 305 -7.42 -1.16 -6.19
CA TYR A 305 -7.01 -2.19 -7.14
C TYR A 305 -6.36 -3.35 -6.39
N LEU A 306 -6.85 -4.57 -6.65
CA LEU A 306 -6.25 -5.81 -6.14
C LEU A 306 -6.23 -6.83 -7.26
N VAL A 307 -5.04 -7.20 -7.71
CA VAL A 307 -4.81 -8.25 -8.69
C VAL A 307 -4.08 -9.38 -8.00
N ILE A 308 -4.56 -10.60 -8.14
CA ILE A 308 -4.02 -11.80 -7.48
C ILE A 308 -3.74 -12.87 -8.52
N GLU A 309 -2.59 -13.54 -8.41
CA GLU A 309 -2.30 -14.77 -9.18
C GLU A 309 -3.32 -15.85 -8.82
N ASP A 310 -4.03 -16.39 -9.82
CA ASP A 310 -5.08 -17.41 -9.59
C ASP A 310 -4.48 -18.80 -9.35
N ALA A 311 -3.86 -18.97 -8.18
CA ALA A 311 -3.21 -20.19 -7.75
C ALA A 311 -3.72 -20.62 -6.36
N PHE A 312 -4.87 -21.30 -6.32
CA PHE A 312 -5.57 -21.68 -5.08
C PHE A 312 -5.82 -23.17 -5.03
N PRO A 313 -4.96 -23.98 -4.38
CA PRO A 313 -5.04 -25.42 -4.39
C PRO A 313 -6.27 -26.02 -3.69
N ASN A 314 -6.97 -25.23 -2.86
CA ASN A 314 -8.22 -25.63 -2.19
C ASN A 314 -9.43 -24.79 -2.65
N GLY A 315 -9.32 -24.17 -3.85
CA GLY A 315 -10.31 -23.18 -4.30
C GLY A 315 -10.19 -21.85 -3.54
N ARG A 316 -11.01 -20.88 -3.89
CA ARG A 316 -11.04 -19.54 -3.30
C ARG A 316 -12.47 -19.00 -3.22
N PRO A 317 -12.73 -17.98 -2.37
CA PRO A 317 -13.98 -17.24 -2.43
C PRO A 317 -14.13 -16.49 -3.76
N GLU A 318 -15.37 -16.21 -4.19
CA GLU A 318 -15.68 -15.49 -5.44
C GLU A 318 -15.40 -13.98 -5.34
N LEU A 319 -14.15 -13.62 -5.01
CA LEU A 319 -13.73 -12.22 -4.75
C LEU A 319 -13.77 -11.35 -6.02
N GLU A 320 -13.76 -11.94 -7.21
CA GLU A 320 -13.91 -11.24 -8.48
C GLU A 320 -15.23 -10.48 -8.59
N LYS A 321 -16.28 -10.96 -7.94
CA LYS A 321 -17.56 -10.26 -7.85
C LYS A 321 -17.51 -9.03 -6.95
N GLY A 322 -16.50 -8.95 -6.09
CA GLY A 322 -16.20 -7.79 -5.25
C GLY A 322 -15.14 -6.84 -5.83
N GLY A 323 -14.74 -7.06 -7.10
CA GLY A 323 -13.78 -6.21 -7.82
C GLY A 323 -12.33 -6.67 -7.77
N VAL A 324 -12.03 -7.83 -7.16
CA VAL A 324 -10.68 -8.43 -7.23
C VAL A 324 -10.45 -9.04 -8.60
N MET A 325 -9.29 -8.76 -9.19
CA MET A 325 -8.90 -9.33 -10.47
C MET A 325 -7.99 -10.53 -10.26
N PHE A 326 -8.32 -11.63 -10.92
CA PHE A 326 -7.49 -12.84 -10.91
C PHE A 326 -6.87 -13.07 -12.28
N SER A 327 -5.57 -13.41 -12.30
CA SER A 327 -4.85 -13.66 -13.54
C SER A 327 -3.65 -14.59 -13.29
N ASP A 328 -2.81 -14.78 -14.29
CA ASP A 328 -1.54 -15.46 -14.13
C ASP A 328 -0.48 -14.53 -13.48
N ARG A 329 0.61 -15.14 -12.99
CA ARG A 329 1.72 -14.44 -12.33
C ARG A 329 2.38 -13.37 -13.22
N GLU A 330 2.53 -13.65 -14.51
CA GLU A 330 3.13 -12.72 -15.45
C GLU A 330 2.28 -11.45 -15.60
N THR A 331 0.96 -11.61 -15.61
CA THR A 331 0.03 -10.47 -15.67
C THR A 331 0.07 -9.64 -14.38
N VAL A 332 0.18 -10.27 -13.20
CA VAL A 332 0.37 -9.53 -11.93
C VAL A 332 1.65 -8.68 -11.97
N ASP A 333 2.76 -9.25 -12.45
CA ASP A 333 4.04 -8.53 -12.65
C ASP A 333 3.89 -7.36 -13.63
N LYS A 334 3.14 -7.56 -14.73
CA LYS A 334 2.86 -6.49 -15.69
C LYS A 334 2.05 -5.34 -15.09
N VAL A 335 1.07 -5.65 -14.23
CA VAL A 335 0.29 -4.61 -13.53
C VAL A 335 1.19 -3.81 -12.59
N GLU A 336 2.06 -4.48 -11.84
CA GLU A 336 3.03 -3.81 -10.98
C GLU A 336 3.95 -2.89 -11.80
N LYS A 337 4.53 -3.39 -12.89
CA LYS A 337 5.40 -2.61 -13.79
C LYS A 337 4.67 -1.43 -14.42
N MET A 338 3.44 -1.61 -14.87
CA MET A 338 2.60 -0.53 -15.39
C MET A 338 2.48 0.61 -14.36
N LYS A 339 2.14 0.27 -13.13
CA LYS A 339 1.98 1.22 -12.02
C LYS A 339 3.30 1.91 -11.66
N VAL A 340 4.36 1.13 -11.45
CA VAL A 340 5.64 1.61 -10.90
C VAL A 340 6.48 2.36 -11.93
N CYS A 341 6.51 1.87 -13.18
CA CYS A 341 7.42 2.41 -14.19
C CYS A 341 6.75 3.47 -15.09
N THR A 342 5.40 3.59 -15.09
CA THR A 342 4.74 4.45 -16.07
C THR A 342 3.56 5.24 -15.48
N CYS A 343 2.53 4.58 -14.95
CA CYS A 343 1.21 5.19 -14.82
C CYS A 343 0.97 5.93 -13.50
N LEU A 344 1.71 5.65 -12.42
CA LEU A 344 1.53 6.31 -11.12
C LEU A 344 2.83 6.90 -10.58
N ASN A 345 3.83 6.06 -10.32
CA ASN A 345 5.00 6.49 -9.56
C ASN A 345 5.87 7.54 -10.26
N PRO A 346 6.06 7.51 -11.60
CA PRO A 346 6.77 8.59 -12.31
C PRO A 346 6.05 9.94 -12.17
N LEU A 347 4.73 9.95 -12.35
CA LEU A 347 3.91 11.16 -12.25
C LEU A 347 3.98 11.77 -10.86
N HIS A 348 3.88 10.93 -9.84
CA HIS A 348 4.00 11.33 -8.44
C HIS A 348 5.39 11.89 -8.11
N THR A 349 6.46 11.30 -8.69
CA THR A 349 7.83 11.80 -8.53
C THR A 349 8.03 13.16 -9.20
N ALA A 350 7.49 13.34 -10.39
CA ALA A 350 7.57 14.61 -11.09
C ALA A 350 6.91 15.74 -10.28
N LEU A 351 5.70 15.50 -9.75
CA LEU A 351 5.05 16.44 -8.83
C LEU A 351 5.91 16.72 -7.61
N ALA A 352 6.43 15.67 -6.95
CA ALA A 352 7.21 15.85 -5.73
C ALA A 352 8.44 16.73 -5.92
N VAL A 353 9.17 16.55 -7.01
CA VAL A 353 10.36 17.33 -7.35
C VAL A 353 9.99 18.81 -7.55
N PHE A 354 9.05 19.09 -8.43
CA PHE A 354 8.68 20.45 -8.76
C PHE A 354 7.83 21.10 -7.66
N GLY A 355 7.02 20.32 -6.95
CA GLY A 355 6.26 20.79 -5.79
C GLY A 355 7.16 21.31 -4.66
N CYS A 356 8.24 20.57 -4.35
CA CYS A 356 9.25 21.04 -3.40
C CYS A 356 9.91 22.35 -3.88
N LEU A 357 10.32 22.42 -5.14
CA LEU A 357 10.95 23.61 -5.72
C LEU A 357 10.03 24.83 -5.73
N LEU A 358 8.73 24.64 -5.94
CA LEU A 358 7.73 25.71 -5.97
C LEU A 358 7.08 25.98 -4.60
N GLY A 359 7.44 25.22 -3.56
CA GLY A 359 7.00 25.45 -2.18
C GLY A 359 5.62 24.89 -1.83
N TYR A 360 5.06 24.01 -2.64
CA TYR A 360 3.80 23.33 -2.37
C TYR A 360 3.89 22.41 -1.14
N LYS A 361 2.74 22.19 -0.49
CA LYS A 361 2.62 21.35 0.72
C LYS A 361 1.72 20.13 0.52
N LYS A 362 0.92 20.10 -0.55
CA LYS A 362 0.04 18.99 -0.89
C LYS A 362 0.04 18.74 -2.40
N ILE A 363 0.04 17.48 -2.80
CA ILE A 363 -0.10 17.07 -4.20
C ILE A 363 -1.42 17.59 -4.81
N SER A 364 -2.51 17.56 -4.03
CA SER A 364 -3.81 18.08 -4.50
C SER A 364 -3.83 19.60 -4.76
N GLU A 365 -2.92 20.35 -4.17
CA GLU A 365 -2.73 21.78 -4.48
C GLU A 365 -1.91 21.96 -5.75
N GLU A 366 -0.91 21.13 -5.97
CA GLU A 366 -0.12 21.11 -7.21
C GLU A 366 -1.01 20.82 -8.44
N MET A 367 -2.00 19.95 -8.31
CA MET A 367 -2.92 19.62 -9.39
C MET A 367 -3.86 20.77 -9.79
N LYS A 368 -3.97 21.83 -8.98
CA LYS A 368 -4.63 23.08 -9.34
C LYS A 368 -3.75 24.00 -10.17
N ASP A 369 -2.45 23.76 -10.18
CA ASP A 369 -1.46 24.46 -10.98
C ASP A 369 -1.47 23.89 -12.41
N GLU A 370 -1.75 24.74 -13.39
CA GLU A 370 -1.89 24.33 -14.79
C GLU A 370 -0.61 23.68 -15.32
N GLN A 371 0.57 24.22 -14.98
CA GLN A 371 1.84 23.72 -15.50
C GLN A 371 2.20 22.36 -14.89
N LEU A 372 1.97 22.17 -13.59
CA LEU A 372 2.23 20.89 -12.92
C LEU A 372 1.25 19.82 -13.38
N ARG A 373 -0.03 20.17 -13.58
CA ARG A 373 -1.00 19.23 -14.15
C ARG A 373 -0.61 18.84 -15.58
N LYS A 374 -0.27 19.80 -16.46
CA LYS A 374 0.20 19.51 -17.83
C LYS A 374 1.49 18.69 -17.83
N LEU A 375 2.41 18.92 -16.89
CA LEU A 375 3.62 18.13 -16.73
C LEU A 375 3.29 16.64 -16.60
N VAL A 376 2.42 16.29 -15.66
CA VAL A 376 2.09 14.88 -15.43
C VAL A 376 1.19 14.29 -16.50
N GLU A 377 0.27 15.07 -17.08
CA GLU A 377 -0.52 14.66 -18.25
C GLU A 377 0.40 14.25 -19.40
N LYS A 378 1.34 15.09 -19.78
CA LYS A 378 2.26 14.82 -20.89
C LYS A 378 3.26 13.70 -20.58
N ILE A 379 3.81 13.64 -19.36
CA ILE A 379 4.67 12.50 -18.96
C ILE A 379 3.86 11.19 -19.07
N GLY A 380 2.62 11.18 -18.58
CA GLY A 380 1.78 9.99 -18.59
C GLY A 380 1.35 9.58 -20.00
N TYR A 381 0.71 10.49 -20.73
CA TYR A 381 0.08 10.17 -22.01
C TYR A 381 1.06 10.20 -23.18
N ASP A 382 1.97 11.18 -23.23
CA ASP A 382 2.81 11.39 -24.41
C ASP A 382 4.13 10.61 -24.34
N GLU A 383 4.76 10.52 -23.16
CA GLU A 383 6.06 9.88 -23.01
C GLU A 383 5.98 8.46 -22.41
N GLY A 384 5.08 8.21 -21.47
CA GLY A 384 4.97 6.92 -20.78
C GLY A 384 4.07 5.92 -21.50
N LEU A 385 2.85 6.33 -21.85
CA LEU A 385 1.84 5.44 -22.45
C LEU A 385 2.31 4.74 -23.75
N PRO A 386 3.09 5.36 -24.65
CA PRO A 386 3.60 4.69 -25.84
C PRO A 386 4.44 3.44 -25.58
N VAL A 387 5.07 3.35 -24.40
CA VAL A 387 5.96 2.23 -24.03
C VAL A 387 5.46 1.47 -22.81
N VAL A 388 4.24 1.72 -22.35
CA VAL A 388 3.67 1.06 -21.17
C VAL A 388 3.63 -0.46 -21.34
N VAL A 389 3.83 -1.17 -20.26
CA VAL A 389 3.51 -2.60 -20.21
C VAL A 389 2.00 -2.73 -20.03
N ASP A 390 1.29 -3.17 -21.06
CA ASP A 390 -0.16 -3.38 -20.99
C ASP A 390 -0.49 -4.75 -20.39
N PRO A 391 -1.05 -4.81 -19.16
CA PRO A 391 -1.38 -6.07 -18.51
C PRO A 391 -2.68 -6.70 -19.01
N LYS A 392 -3.47 -6.01 -19.82
CA LYS A 392 -4.79 -6.40 -20.35
C LYS A 392 -5.93 -6.51 -19.33
N VAL A 393 -5.66 -6.66 -18.04
CA VAL A 393 -6.67 -6.74 -16.96
C VAL A 393 -7.03 -5.37 -16.40
N ILE A 394 -6.17 -4.38 -16.59
CA ILE A 394 -6.38 -2.96 -16.28
C ILE A 394 -5.93 -2.18 -17.50
N ASP A 395 -6.79 -1.31 -18.02
CA ASP A 395 -6.40 -0.41 -19.12
C ASP A 395 -5.43 0.66 -18.59
N PRO A 396 -4.20 0.78 -19.16
CA PRO A 396 -3.21 1.73 -18.67
C PRO A 396 -3.65 3.18 -18.79
N LYS A 397 -4.43 3.53 -19.85
CA LYS A 397 -4.92 4.88 -20.03
C LYS A 397 -5.97 5.24 -18.99
N GLU A 398 -6.95 4.35 -18.74
CA GLU A 398 -7.96 4.55 -17.69
C GLU A 398 -7.31 4.63 -16.32
N PHE A 399 -6.23 3.88 -16.09
CA PHE A 399 -5.47 3.96 -14.84
C PHE A 399 -4.80 5.33 -14.69
N ILE A 400 -4.14 5.87 -15.74
CA ILE A 400 -3.57 7.24 -15.73
C ILE A 400 -4.69 8.28 -15.51
N ASP A 401 -5.82 8.15 -16.19
CA ASP A 401 -6.98 9.04 -16.03
C ASP A 401 -7.44 9.07 -14.57
N THR A 402 -7.53 7.91 -13.92
CA THR A 402 -7.88 7.81 -12.51
C THR A 402 -6.83 8.45 -11.59
N VAL A 403 -5.55 8.22 -11.87
CA VAL A 403 -4.45 8.82 -11.10
C VAL A 403 -4.49 10.34 -11.15
N ILE A 404 -4.63 10.90 -12.34
CA ILE A 404 -4.56 12.36 -12.55
C ILE A 404 -5.84 13.07 -12.10
N HIS A 405 -7.01 12.50 -12.41
CA HIS A 405 -8.28 13.20 -12.23
C HIS A 405 -9.06 12.80 -10.97
N VAL A 406 -8.66 11.74 -10.29
CA VAL A 406 -9.31 11.29 -9.05
C VAL A 406 -8.33 11.26 -7.88
N ARG A 407 -7.19 10.59 -8.00
CA ARG A 407 -6.28 10.38 -6.86
C ARG A 407 -5.48 11.61 -6.50
N PHE A 408 -4.77 12.21 -7.45
CA PHE A 408 -3.90 13.36 -7.19
C PHE A 408 -4.67 14.63 -6.81
N VAL A 409 -5.91 14.78 -7.28
CA VAL A 409 -6.77 15.93 -6.95
C VAL A 409 -7.50 15.78 -5.62
N ASN A 410 -7.47 14.60 -4.99
CA ASN A 410 -8.22 14.33 -3.76
C ASN A 410 -7.67 15.16 -2.60
N PRO A 411 -8.46 16.12 -2.05
CA PRO A 411 -7.97 17.06 -1.04
C PRO A 411 -7.73 16.42 0.34
N PHE A 412 -8.28 15.23 0.56
CA PHE A 412 -8.15 14.50 1.81
C PHE A 412 -6.87 13.68 1.90
N MET A 413 -6.19 13.43 0.77
CA MET A 413 -4.97 12.65 0.79
C MET A 413 -3.83 13.47 1.43
N PRO A 414 -3.13 12.89 2.43
CA PRO A 414 -2.07 13.59 3.15
C PRO A 414 -0.73 13.57 2.39
N ASP A 415 -0.79 13.41 1.07
CA ASP A 415 0.40 13.35 0.23
C ASP A 415 1.06 14.72 0.11
N THR A 416 2.29 14.79 0.61
CA THR A 416 3.13 15.99 0.49
C THR A 416 4.27 15.73 -0.48
N PRO A 417 4.66 16.74 -1.29
CA PRO A 417 5.83 16.59 -2.17
C PRO A 417 7.08 16.16 -1.40
N GLN A 418 7.28 16.66 -0.18
CA GLN A 418 8.43 16.33 0.66
C GLN A 418 8.46 14.84 1.04
N ARG A 419 7.31 14.24 1.38
CA ARG A 419 7.22 12.81 1.70
C ARG A 419 7.50 11.93 0.47
N ILE A 420 6.97 12.32 -0.68
CA ILE A 420 7.16 11.57 -1.93
C ILE A 420 8.59 11.67 -2.44
N ALA A 421 9.26 12.81 -2.22
CA ALA A 421 10.66 13.05 -2.61
C ALA A 421 11.69 12.27 -1.78
N THR A 422 11.30 11.60 -0.68
CA THR A 422 12.20 10.72 0.07
C THR A 422 12.77 9.63 -0.85
N ASP A 423 14.06 9.33 -0.73
CA ASP A 423 14.77 8.30 -1.49
C ASP A 423 14.65 8.42 -3.02
N THR A 424 14.55 9.62 -3.56
CA THR A 424 14.37 9.83 -5.02
C THR A 424 15.54 9.26 -5.82
N SER A 425 16.77 9.35 -5.33
CA SER A 425 17.95 8.78 -5.99
C SER A 425 17.84 7.28 -6.24
N GLN A 426 17.09 6.56 -5.42
CA GLN A 426 16.86 5.11 -5.52
C GLN A 426 15.65 4.76 -6.43
N LYS A 427 14.94 5.77 -6.90
CA LYS A 427 13.65 5.60 -7.57
C LYS A 427 13.67 6.01 -9.04
N LEU A 428 14.55 6.95 -9.43
CA LEU A 428 14.57 7.50 -10.79
C LEU A 428 14.82 6.41 -11.84
N ALA A 429 15.74 5.47 -11.58
CA ALA A 429 16.07 4.39 -12.50
C ALA A 429 14.83 3.57 -12.90
N ILE A 430 14.05 3.12 -11.94
CA ILE A 430 12.88 2.28 -12.22
C ILE A 430 11.68 3.10 -12.70
N ARG A 431 11.53 4.35 -12.24
CA ARG A 431 10.38 5.18 -12.58
C ARG A 431 10.47 5.85 -13.94
N PHE A 432 11.68 6.17 -14.40
CA PHE A 432 11.91 6.87 -15.67
C PHE A 432 12.91 6.16 -16.58
N GLY A 433 13.96 5.58 -15.99
CA GLY A 433 14.99 4.88 -16.76
C GLY A 433 14.43 3.71 -17.57
N GLU A 434 13.44 2.99 -17.04
CA GLU A 434 12.78 1.91 -17.76
C GLU A 434 12.02 2.41 -19.01
N THR A 435 11.41 3.60 -18.94
CA THR A 435 10.81 4.25 -20.11
C THR A 435 11.87 4.61 -21.15
N ILE A 436 12.97 5.23 -20.73
CA ILE A 436 14.08 5.59 -21.63
C ILE A 436 14.66 4.36 -22.32
N LYS A 437 14.90 3.26 -21.59
CA LYS A 437 15.39 1.99 -22.19
C LYS A 437 14.47 1.47 -23.30
N LYS A 438 13.17 1.61 -23.13
CA LYS A 438 12.19 1.18 -24.13
C LYS A 438 12.19 2.08 -25.37
N TYR A 439 12.39 3.39 -25.19
CA TYR A 439 12.59 4.29 -26.31
C TYR A 439 13.88 3.96 -27.07
N MET A 440 15.01 3.72 -26.33
CA MET A 440 16.29 3.32 -26.95
C MET A 440 16.20 2.00 -27.73
N ALA A 441 15.36 1.08 -27.28
CA ALA A 441 15.16 -0.22 -27.93
C ALA A 441 14.09 -0.21 -29.02
N SER A 442 13.40 0.90 -29.25
CA SER A 442 12.30 1.00 -30.20
C SER A 442 12.79 1.35 -31.60
N ASP A 443 12.24 0.69 -32.61
CA ASP A 443 12.44 1.05 -34.03
C ASP A 443 11.56 2.21 -34.51
N THR A 444 10.56 2.61 -33.70
CA THR A 444 9.53 3.58 -34.12
C THR A 444 9.47 4.84 -33.24
N LEU A 445 10.05 4.79 -32.04
CA LEU A 445 10.12 5.91 -31.11
C LEU A 445 11.56 6.44 -31.06
N ASN A 446 11.70 7.75 -30.91
CA ASN A 446 13.00 8.38 -30.78
C ASN A 446 13.18 8.90 -29.34
N VAL A 447 14.33 8.59 -28.72
CA VAL A 447 14.71 9.11 -27.40
C VAL A 447 14.73 10.65 -27.41
N ASP A 448 15.07 11.26 -28.53
CA ASP A 448 15.04 12.72 -28.69
C ASP A 448 13.66 13.35 -28.53
N ASP A 449 12.57 12.58 -28.66
CA ASP A 449 11.20 13.06 -28.43
C ASP A 449 10.89 13.24 -26.95
N LEU A 450 11.65 12.57 -26.05
CA LEU A 450 11.50 12.74 -24.61
C LEU A 450 11.91 14.16 -24.20
N THR A 451 10.98 14.91 -23.67
CA THR A 451 11.14 16.31 -23.24
C THR A 451 11.01 16.45 -21.73
N LEU A 452 10.00 15.83 -21.15
CA LEU A 452 9.63 16.07 -19.76
C LEU A 452 10.31 15.11 -18.79
N ILE A 453 10.60 13.88 -19.20
CA ILE A 453 11.42 12.97 -18.37
C ILE A 453 12.82 13.57 -18.14
N PRO A 454 13.57 14.03 -19.16
CA PRO A 454 14.83 14.76 -18.94
C PRO A 454 14.64 16.05 -18.11
N LEU A 455 13.52 16.74 -18.25
CA LEU A 455 13.18 17.91 -17.44
C LEU A 455 13.05 17.55 -15.94
N VAL A 456 12.44 16.40 -15.64
CA VAL A 456 12.35 15.92 -14.23
C VAL A 456 13.73 15.61 -13.67
N PHE A 457 14.64 15.03 -14.45
CA PHE A 457 16.02 14.79 -14.01
C PHE A 457 16.74 16.09 -13.70
N ALA A 458 16.65 17.08 -14.58
CA ALA A 458 17.20 18.42 -14.32
C ALA A 458 16.56 19.07 -13.09
N GLY A 459 15.24 18.97 -12.95
CA GLY A 459 14.50 19.41 -11.79
C GLY A 459 14.95 18.76 -10.49
N TRP A 460 15.24 17.45 -10.52
CA TRP A 460 15.76 16.74 -9.35
C TRP A 460 17.17 17.21 -8.96
N ILE A 461 18.06 17.42 -9.94
CA ILE A 461 19.40 17.99 -9.66
C ILE A 461 19.23 19.40 -9.08
N ARG A 462 18.33 20.22 -9.62
CA ARG A 462 17.99 21.55 -9.10
C ARG A 462 17.43 21.51 -7.67
N TYR A 463 16.59 20.51 -7.36
CA TYR A 463 16.08 20.25 -6.00
C TYR A 463 17.20 19.92 -5.02
N LEU A 464 18.21 19.16 -5.43
CA LEU A 464 19.35 18.83 -4.58
C LEU A 464 20.20 20.04 -4.17
N MET A 465 20.08 21.20 -4.82
CA MET A 465 20.69 22.45 -4.36
C MET A 465 20.13 22.93 -3.01
N GLY A 466 18.93 22.48 -2.60
CA GLY A 466 18.28 22.89 -1.35
C GLY A 466 17.81 24.35 -1.35
N VAL A 467 17.58 24.92 -2.54
CA VAL A 467 17.09 26.30 -2.73
C VAL A 467 15.85 26.26 -3.63
N ASN A 468 14.75 26.87 -3.19
CA ASN A 468 13.49 26.92 -3.93
C ASN A 468 13.52 27.93 -5.11
N ASP A 469 12.42 28.07 -5.82
CA ASP A 469 12.30 28.98 -6.97
C ASP A 469 12.33 30.46 -6.58
N GLN A 470 12.08 30.80 -5.31
CA GLN A 470 12.18 32.15 -4.75
C GLN A 470 13.60 32.49 -4.25
N GLY A 471 14.52 31.52 -4.28
CA GLY A 471 15.88 31.70 -3.77
C GLY A 471 16.01 31.44 -2.25
N GLU A 472 14.98 30.87 -1.62
CA GLU A 472 14.99 30.54 -0.20
C GLU A 472 15.49 29.11 0.00
N SER A 473 16.27 28.87 1.06
CA SER A 473 16.71 27.53 1.41
C SER A 473 15.58 26.68 1.99
N PHE A 474 15.56 25.39 1.65
CA PHE A 474 14.65 24.41 2.22
C PHE A 474 15.39 23.12 2.58
N GLU A 475 14.82 22.37 3.51
CA GLU A 475 15.34 21.05 3.89
C GLU A 475 14.96 20.01 2.84
N ARG A 476 15.97 19.31 2.30
CA ARG A 476 15.76 18.20 1.37
C ARG A 476 15.26 16.97 2.12
N SER A 477 14.39 16.21 1.47
CA SER A 477 13.88 14.94 2.02
C SER A 477 15.01 13.93 2.20
N PRO A 478 14.93 13.03 3.19
CA PRO A 478 15.92 11.98 3.39
C PRO A 478 16.20 11.18 2.12
N ASP A 479 17.48 10.97 1.82
CA ASP A 479 17.92 10.18 0.67
C ASP A 479 19.31 9.59 0.96
N PRO A 480 19.55 8.28 0.73
CA PRO A 480 20.83 7.63 1.04
C PRO A 480 22.04 8.24 0.34
N LEU A 481 21.85 8.87 -0.82
CA LEU A 481 22.94 9.46 -1.59
C LEU A 481 23.18 10.95 -1.30
N LEU A 482 22.45 11.59 -0.37
CA LEU A 482 22.62 13.01 -0.09
C LEU A 482 24.05 13.40 0.29
N GLU A 483 24.74 12.57 1.10
CA GLU A 483 26.11 12.83 1.48
C GLU A 483 27.07 12.83 0.27
N THR A 484 26.81 11.96 -0.70
CA THR A 484 27.61 11.85 -1.93
C THR A 484 27.26 12.94 -2.95
N LEU A 485 25.98 13.29 -3.05
CA LEU A 485 25.48 14.25 -4.06
C LEU A 485 25.68 15.71 -3.65
N THR A 486 25.63 16.01 -2.34
CA THR A 486 25.76 17.37 -1.84
C THR A 486 27.06 18.06 -2.25
N PRO A 487 28.25 17.44 -2.22
CA PRO A 487 29.49 18.06 -2.69
C PRO A 487 29.48 18.44 -4.18
N ILE A 488 28.66 17.78 -4.99
CA ILE A 488 28.48 18.09 -6.41
C ILE A 488 27.52 19.28 -6.55
N THR A 489 26.31 19.12 -6.02
CA THR A 489 25.21 20.09 -6.23
C THR A 489 25.40 21.40 -5.47
N SER A 490 26.23 21.44 -4.42
CA SER A 490 26.58 22.69 -3.71
C SER A 490 27.49 23.63 -4.53
N LYS A 491 28.06 23.15 -5.64
CA LYS A 491 28.81 24.00 -6.57
C LYS A 491 27.89 24.77 -7.52
N LEU A 492 26.63 24.33 -7.66
CA LEU A 492 25.63 25.05 -8.44
C LEU A 492 25.11 26.27 -7.66
N SER A 493 24.83 27.35 -8.35
CA SER A 493 24.25 28.56 -7.77
C SER A 493 23.23 29.21 -8.71
N LEU A 494 22.32 30.00 -8.15
CA LEU A 494 21.42 30.81 -8.98
C LEU A 494 22.20 31.91 -9.71
N GLY A 495 21.89 32.13 -10.97
CA GLY A 495 22.58 33.01 -11.90
C GLY A 495 23.80 32.39 -12.58
N MET A 496 24.04 31.07 -12.41
CA MET A 496 25.11 30.33 -13.09
C MET A 496 24.64 29.96 -14.49
N GLU A 497 25.38 30.36 -15.51
CA GLU A 497 25.15 30.01 -16.91
C GLU A 497 26.22 29.08 -17.46
N ASP A 498 27.49 29.30 -17.09
CA ASP A 498 28.65 28.50 -17.46
C ASP A 498 28.93 27.41 -16.41
N ASP A 499 29.80 26.46 -16.72
CA ASP A 499 30.32 25.40 -15.84
C ASP A 499 29.30 24.37 -15.31
N VAL A 500 28.00 24.47 -15.64
CA VAL A 500 26.98 23.53 -15.15
C VAL A 500 27.29 22.10 -15.59
N GLU A 501 27.72 21.91 -16.84
CA GLU A 501 28.08 20.59 -17.37
C GLU A 501 29.33 20.03 -16.68
N ASP A 502 30.35 20.86 -16.44
CA ASP A 502 31.57 20.46 -15.74
C ASP A 502 31.29 20.01 -14.30
N ILE A 503 30.22 20.56 -13.70
CA ILE A 503 29.82 20.20 -12.33
C ILE A 503 29.03 18.90 -12.29
N VAL A 504 28.10 18.68 -13.22
CA VAL A 504 27.15 17.55 -13.15
C VAL A 504 27.46 16.41 -14.13
N GLY A 505 28.41 16.59 -15.05
CA GLY A 505 28.69 15.64 -16.11
C GLY A 505 28.94 14.22 -15.60
N ASP A 506 29.80 14.04 -14.61
CA ASP A 506 30.08 12.73 -14.01
C ASP A 506 28.81 12.11 -13.40
N LEU A 507 27.91 12.92 -12.83
CA LEU A 507 26.63 12.44 -12.29
C LEU A 507 25.73 11.89 -13.39
N LEU A 508 25.72 12.48 -14.57
CA LEU A 508 24.85 12.08 -15.69
C LEU A 508 25.25 10.72 -16.31
N HIS A 509 26.45 10.20 -16.02
CA HIS A 509 26.86 8.84 -16.36
C HIS A 509 26.34 7.77 -15.38
N ASN A 510 25.70 8.17 -14.28
CA ASN A 510 25.33 7.24 -13.20
C ASN A 510 24.08 6.43 -13.54
N GLU A 511 24.26 5.25 -14.13
CA GLU A 511 23.17 4.32 -14.48
C GLU A 511 22.39 3.82 -13.24
N ALA A 512 23.02 3.76 -12.06
CA ALA A 512 22.32 3.34 -10.85
C ALA A 512 21.23 4.34 -10.42
N ILE A 513 21.43 5.63 -10.71
CA ILE A 513 20.48 6.71 -10.41
C ILE A 513 19.45 6.87 -11.54
N PHE A 514 19.91 6.97 -12.80
CA PHE A 514 19.05 7.31 -13.93
C PHE A 514 18.53 6.09 -14.70
N GLY A 515 19.06 4.90 -14.42
CA GLY A 515 18.73 3.66 -15.12
C GLY A 515 19.47 3.47 -16.43
N VAL A 516 20.04 4.52 -16.96
CA VAL A 516 20.87 4.59 -18.19
C VAL A 516 21.99 5.60 -17.99
N ASP A 517 23.06 5.48 -18.77
CA ASP A 517 24.02 6.56 -18.98
C ASP A 517 23.37 7.61 -19.90
N LEU A 518 23.13 8.83 -19.40
CA LEU A 518 22.40 9.86 -20.13
C LEU A 518 23.15 10.39 -21.35
N TYR A 519 24.49 10.32 -21.38
CA TYR A 519 25.28 10.64 -22.57
C TYR A 519 25.07 9.58 -23.65
N GLN A 520 25.15 8.29 -23.29
CA GLN A 520 24.88 7.19 -24.23
C GLN A 520 23.42 7.20 -24.73
N ALA A 521 22.48 7.62 -23.89
CA ALA A 521 21.08 7.78 -24.26
C ALA A 521 20.80 9.03 -25.12
N GLY A 522 21.78 9.95 -25.28
CA GLY A 522 21.59 11.20 -26.04
C GLY A 522 20.77 12.27 -25.29
N LEU A 523 20.57 12.12 -23.97
CA LEU A 523 19.74 13.02 -23.17
C LEU A 523 20.53 13.99 -22.29
N ALA A 524 21.84 13.82 -22.16
CA ALA A 524 22.66 14.63 -21.25
C ALA A 524 22.59 16.13 -21.59
N ASP A 525 22.74 16.51 -22.87
CA ASP A 525 22.66 17.90 -23.32
C ASP A 525 21.32 18.56 -22.96
N LYS A 526 20.21 17.82 -23.08
CA LYS A 526 18.89 18.30 -22.66
C LYS A 526 18.82 18.56 -21.17
N VAL A 527 19.29 17.59 -20.36
CA VAL A 527 19.30 17.72 -18.89
C VAL A 527 20.16 18.91 -18.45
N VAL A 528 21.35 19.07 -19.01
CA VAL A 528 22.24 20.20 -18.78
C VAL A 528 21.58 21.51 -19.18
N GLY A 529 20.99 21.56 -20.38
CA GLY A 529 20.29 22.74 -20.88
C GLY A 529 19.14 23.17 -19.97
N TYR A 530 18.28 22.22 -19.56
CA TYR A 530 17.18 22.50 -18.64
C TYR A 530 17.67 22.95 -17.25
N LEU A 531 18.76 22.35 -16.75
CA LEU A 531 19.35 22.73 -15.48
C LEU A 531 19.91 24.16 -15.54
N LYS A 532 20.63 24.53 -16.61
CA LYS A 532 21.09 25.90 -16.85
C LYS A 532 19.91 26.89 -16.83
N GLU A 533 18.85 26.61 -17.56
CA GLU A 533 17.64 27.44 -17.56
C GLU A 533 17.03 27.57 -16.14
N MET A 534 16.94 26.49 -15.37
CA MET A 534 16.40 26.53 -14.01
C MET A 534 17.33 27.20 -12.99
N CYS A 535 18.62 27.27 -13.26
CA CYS A 535 19.60 27.98 -12.45
C CYS A 535 19.71 29.46 -12.80
N ALA A 536 19.08 29.96 -13.85
CA ALA A 536 19.22 31.35 -14.31
C ALA A 536 18.86 32.42 -13.25
N GLY A 537 18.05 32.07 -12.24
CA GLY A 537 17.70 32.97 -11.15
C GLY A 537 16.41 32.60 -10.44
N THR A 538 15.88 33.50 -9.65
CA THR A 538 14.56 33.32 -9.00
C THR A 538 13.43 33.36 -10.06
N GLY A 539 12.43 32.48 -9.89
CA GLY A 539 11.33 32.31 -10.85
C GLY A 539 11.68 31.51 -12.09
N ALA A 540 12.93 31.04 -12.22
CA ALA A 540 13.41 30.32 -13.39
C ALA A 540 12.80 28.93 -13.52
N VAL A 541 12.56 28.21 -12.42
CA VAL A 541 11.88 26.91 -12.44
C VAL A 541 10.46 27.07 -12.99
N ARG A 542 9.72 28.06 -12.53
CA ARG A 542 8.38 28.38 -13.05
C ARG A 542 8.43 28.73 -14.53
N ALA A 543 9.37 29.54 -14.95
CA ALA A 543 9.52 29.92 -16.37
C ALA A 543 9.79 28.72 -17.27
N VAL A 544 10.63 27.80 -16.83
CA VAL A 544 10.97 26.56 -17.53
C VAL A 544 9.73 25.65 -17.63
N LEU A 545 8.97 25.46 -16.56
CA LEU A 545 7.72 24.72 -16.60
C LEU A 545 6.74 25.31 -17.62
N ILE A 546 6.52 26.63 -17.61
CA ILE A 546 5.65 27.31 -18.59
C ILE A 546 6.15 27.08 -20.02
N LYS A 547 7.46 27.11 -20.25
CA LYS A 547 8.05 26.93 -21.57
C LYS A 547 7.81 25.53 -22.14
N TYR A 548 8.00 24.47 -21.33
CA TYR A 548 8.02 23.10 -21.80
C TYR A 548 6.70 22.32 -21.61
N THR A 549 5.75 22.87 -20.84
CA THR A 549 4.41 22.27 -20.69
C THR A 549 3.33 22.95 -21.53
N ARG A 550 3.70 23.82 -22.44
CA ARG A 550 2.78 24.51 -23.35
C ARG A 550 1.95 23.58 -24.25
#